data_d3893506128ad9a8c619df0d036d9d31
#
_entry.id   d3893506128ad9a8c619df0d036d9d31
#
_cell.length_a   1.000
_cell.length_b   1.000
_cell.length_c   1.000
_cell.angle_alpha   90.00
_cell.angle_beta   90.00
_cell.angle_gamma   90.00
#
_symmetry.space_group_name_H-M   'P 1'
#
loop_
_entity.id
_entity.type
_entity.pdbx_description
1 polymer ?
#
loop_
_entity_poly.entity_id
_entity_poly.type
_entity_poly.pdbx_seq_one_letter_code
_entity_poly.pdbx_strand_id
1 'polypeptide(L)'
;MSAKLRLVVGSDDAGFEYKEALKADLEASEMVESVQDVGVDATSHTPYPSVAIAAAELIAAGKADRALLVCGTGLGVAIAANKVPGVRAVTAHDSFSVERSILSNNAQVLTFGQRVVGLELARRLAKEWLTYTFDESSASAEKVTLIKDYEGVTSC
;
A
#
# COMPACT_ATOMS: atom_id res chain seq x y z
N MET A 1 -19.24 8.34 -10.35
CA MET A 1 -18.18 7.33 -10.54
C MET A 1 -16.93 7.81 -9.82
N SER A 2 -16.31 6.96 -8.99
CA SER A 2 -15.03 7.30 -8.39
C SER A 2 -13.92 7.28 -9.44
N ALA A 3 -12.91 8.14 -9.25
CA ALA A 3 -11.72 8.12 -10.10
C ALA A 3 -10.98 6.78 -9.96
N LYS A 4 -10.39 6.32 -11.05
CA LYS A 4 -9.54 5.13 -11.02
C LYS A 4 -8.25 5.41 -10.24
N LEU A 5 -7.72 4.38 -9.60
CA LEU A 5 -6.55 4.49 -8.75
C LEU A 5 -5.24 4.34 -9.55
N ARG A 6 -4.28 5.20 -9.26
CA ARG A 6 -2.89 5.06 -9.71
C ARG A 6 -2.13 4.34 -8.60
N LEU A 7 -1.65 3.16 -8.90
CA LEU A 7 -1.04 2.27 -7.91
C LEU A 7 0.46 2.12 -8.11
N VAL A 8 1.15 1.83 -7.02
CA VAL A 8 2.55 1.37 -7.00
C VAL A 8 2.59 -0.02 -6.40
N VAL A 9 3.39 -0.90 -6.96
CA VAL A 9 3.71 -2.21 -6.37
C VAL A 9 5.22 -2.34 -6.18
N GLY A 10 5.62 -3.08 -5.17
CA GLY A 10 7.02 -3.35 -4.89
C GLY A 10 7.20 -4.48 -3.92
N SER A 11 8.37 -5.10 -3.97
CA SER A 11 8.79 -6.15 -3.04
C SER A 11 10.31 -6.27 -3.00
N ASP A 12 10.80 -6.99 -2.00
CA ASP A 12 12.13 -7.60 -2.05
C ASP A 12 12.05 -9.02 -2.64
N ASP A 13 13.16 -9.77 -2.59
CA ASP A 13 13.20 -11.14 -3.10
C ASP A 13 12.17 -12.05 -2.41
N ALA A 14 11.95 -11.87 -1.12
CA ALA A 14 11.04 -12.71 -0.34
C ALA A 14 9.57 -12.50 -0.69
N GLY A 15 9.22 -11.34 -1.25
CA GLY A 15 7.86 -11.00 -1.65
C GLY A 15 7.63 -11.02 -3.16
N PHE A 16 8.63 -11.36 -3.95
CA PHE A 16 8.60 -11.21 -5.40
C PHE A 16 7.46 -11.97 -6.08
N GLU A 17 7.24 -13.22 -5.74
CA GLU A 17 6.20 -14.04 -6.38
C GLU A 17 4.81 -13.45 -6.13
N TYR A 18 4.52 -13.03 -4.90
CA TYR A 18 3.23 -12.41 -4.59
C TYR A 18 3.08 -11.04 -5.25
N LYS A 19 4.15 -10.24 -5.28
CA LYS A 19 4.12 -8.94 -5.97
C LYS A 19 3.75 -9.13 -7.43
N GLU A 20 4.34 -10.08 -8.14
CA GLU A 20 4.04 -10.34 -9.54
C GLU A 20 2.59 -10.80 -9.75
N ALA A 21 2.10 -11.73 -8.94
CA ALA A 21 0.72 -12.20 -9.02
C ALA A 21 -0.30 -11.08 -8.74
N LEU A 22 -0.07 -10.31 -7.68
CA LEU A 22 -0.95 -9.21 -7.30
C LEU A 22 -0.90 -8.06 -8.32
N LYS A 23 0.27 -7.76 -8.86
CA LYS A 23 0.43 -6.78 -9.93
C LYS A 23 -0.45 -7.12 -11.12
N ALA A 24 -0.42 -8.36 -11.59
CA ALA A 24 -1.26 -8.81 -12.70
C ALA A 24 -2.76 -8.65 -12.40
N ASP A 25 -3.20 -8.99 -11.19
CA ASP A 25 -4.59 -8.81 -10.77
C ASP A 25 -5.00 -7.33 -10.73
N LEU A 26 -4.11 -6.46 -10.24
CA LEU A 26 -4.35 -5.02 -10.15
C LEU A 26 -4.42 -4.38 -11.54
N GLU A 27 -3.52 -4.76 -12.44
CA GLU A 27 -3.51 -4.28 -13.83
C GLU A 27 -4.79 -4.67 -14.59
N ALA A 28 -5.38 -5.81 -14.26
CA ALA A 28 -6.63 -6.30 -14.85
C ALA A 28 -7.89 -5.65 -14.25
N SER A 29 -7.77 -4.88 -13.18
CA SER A 29 -8.92 -4.29 -12.49
C SER A 29 -9.43 -3.03 -13.18
N GLU A 30 -10.74 -2.95 -13.40
CA GLU A 30 -11.37 -1.73 -13.92
C GLU A 30 -11.28 -0.53 -12.97
N MET A 31 -10.97 -0.76 -11.69
CA MET A 31 -10.80 0.30 -10.69
C MET A 31 -9.42 0.94 -10.73
N VAL A 32 -8.50 0.40 -11.51
CA VAL A 32 -7.10 0.83 -11.57
C VAL A 32 -6.82 1.54 -12.89
N GLU A 33 -6.19 2.70 -12.81
CA GLU A 33 -5.75 3.48 -13.98
C GLU A 33 -4.38 3.03 -14.43
N SER A 34 -3.46 2.83 -13.48
CA SER A 34 -2.08 2.45 -13.77
C SER A 34 -1.45 1.72 -12.60
N VAL A 35 -0.48 0.86 -12.88
CA VAL A 35 0.35 0.19 -11.89
C VAL A 35 1.81 0.45 -12.23
N GLN A 36 2.53 1.13 -11.35
CA GLN A 36 3.97 1.33 -11.44
C GLN A 36 4.68 0.31 -10.55
N ASP A 37 5.62 -0.42 -11.11
CA ASP A 37 6.44 -1.38 -10.37
C ASP A 37 7.79 -0.73 -10.01
N VAL A 38 8.09 -0.64 -8.73
CA VAL A 38 9.36 -0.08 -8.23
C VAL A 38 10.40 -1.15 -7.89
N GLY A 39 10.12 -2.40 -8.26
CA GLY A 39 11.05 -3.53 -8.07
C GLY A 39 10.59 -4.43 -6.90
N VAL A 40 11.28 -5.56 -6.66
CA VAL A 40 12.39 -6.05 -7.50
C VAL A 40 11.86 -6.72 -8.76
N ASP A 41 12.73 -6.96 -9.74
CA ASP A 41 12.48 -7.83 -10.88
C ASP A 41 13.20 -9.18 -10.68
N ALA A 42 13.14 -10.06 -11.69
CA ALA A 42 13.72 -11.40 -11.62
C ALA A 42 15.26 -11.42 -11.43
N THR A 43 15.93 -10.30 -11.67
CA THR A 43 17.41 -10.21 -11.65
C THR A 43 17.95 -9.22 -10.63
N SER A 44 17.11 -8.41 -10.01
CA SER A 44 17.50 -7.43 -9.00
C SER A 44 17.28 -7.97 -7.58
N HIS A 45 18.10 -7.49 -6.63
CA HIS A 45 18.10 -7.95 -5.24
C HIS A 45 18.08 -6.75 -4.27
N THR A 46 17.31 -5.72 -4.60
CA THR A 46 17.22 -4.49 -3.80
C THR A 46 16.61 -4.80 -2.43
N PRO A 47 17.22 -4.36 -1.33
CA PRO A 47 16.66 -4.53 0.01
C PRO A 47 15.30 -3.86 0.17
N TYR A 48 14.42 -4.45 0.97
CA TYR A 48 13.05 -3.99 1.15
C TYR A 48 12.92 -2.48 1.54
N PRO A 49 13.81 -1.90 2.36
CA PRO A 49 13.63 -0.48 2.74
C PRO A 49 13.72 0.46 1.53
N SER A 50 14.64 0.22 0.63
CA SER A 50 14.80 1.06 -0.57
C SER A 50 13.57 1.00 -1.47
N VAL A 51 13.00 -0.19 -1.65
CA VAL A 51 11.78 -0.39 -2.45
C VAL A 51 10.58 0.31 -1.79
N ALA A 52 10.41 0.12 -0.49
CA ALA A 52 9.30 0.71 0.25
C ALA A 52 9.37 2.24 0.29
N ILE A 53 10.55 2.81 0.48
CA ILE A 53 10.76 4.26 0.46
C ILE A 53 10.47 4.83 -0.94
N ALA A 54 10.95 4.18 -2.00
CA ALA A 54 10.67 4.62 -3.37
C ALA A 54 9.16 4.67 -3.66
N ALA A 55 8.40 3.65 -3.26
CA ALA A 55 6.95 3.63 -3.40
C ALA A 55 6.27 4.74 -2.58
N ALA A 56 6.68 4.91 -1.34
CA ALA A 56 6.13 5.92 -0.44
C ALA A 56 6.40 7.35 -0.93
N GLU A 57 7.58 7.62 -1.49
CA GLU A 57 7.91 8.91 -2.07
C GLU A 57 7.04 9.28 -3.27
N LEU A 58 6.65 8.29 -4.09
CA LEU A 58 5.70 8.52 -5.19
C LEU A 58 4.33 8.95 -4.67
N ILE A 59 3.87 8.36 -3.57
CA ILE A 59 2.62 8.76 -2.91
C ILE A 59 2.75 10.18 -2.33
N ALA A 60 3.81 10.45 -1.57
CA ALA A 60 4.05 11.75 -0.95
C ALA A 60 4.15 12.87 -2.00
N ALA A 61 4.68 12.57 -3.19
CA ALA A 61 4.78 13.52 -4.30
C ALA A 61 3.47 13.66 -5.11
N GLY A 62 2.40 12.97 -4.76
CA GLY A 62 1.13 12.99 -5.48
C GLY A 62 1.16 12.28 -6.84
N LYS A 63 2.18 11.46 -7.10
CA LYS A 63 2.33 10.71 -8.35
C LYS A 63 1.61 9.37 -8.35
N ALA A 64 1.22 8.89 -7.18
CA ALA A 64 0.42 7.68 -7.00
C ALA A 64 -0.56 7.90 -5.85
N ASP A 65 -1.64 7.12 -5.85
CA ASP A 65 -2.70 7.22 -4.83
C ASP A 65 -2.50 6.21 -3.72
N ARG A 66 -2.10 4.98 -4.07
CA ARG A 66 -1.88 3.88 -3.12
C ARG A 66 -0.72 2.99 -3.56
N ALA A 67 -0.18 2.23 -2.61
CA ALA A 67 0.83 1.22 -2.89
C ALA A 67 0.50 -0.10 -2.22
N LEU A 68 0.87 -1.20 -2.89
CA LEU A 68 0.82 -2.56 -2.36
C LEU A 68 2.25 -3.10 -2.32
N LEU A 69 2.77 -3.35 -1.13
CA LEU A 69 4.15 -3.78 -0.91
C LEU A 69 4.19 -5.16 -0.26
N VAL A 70 5.11 -5.99 -0.71
CA VAL A 70 5.27 -7.35 -0.19
C VAL A 70 6.72 -7.60 0.20
N CYS A 71 6.92 -8.20 1.37
CA CYS A 71 8.19 -8.81 1.76
C CYS A 71 7.91 -10.15 2.45
N GLY A 72 8.85 -10.71 3.16
CA GLY A 72 8.62 -11.99 3.85
C GLY A 72 7.51 -11.93 4.91
N THR A 73 7.41 -10.83 5.65
CA THR A 73 6.42 -10.66 6.74
C THR A 73 5.45 -9.51 6.50
N GLY A 74 5.76 -8.58 5.60
CA GLY A 74 5.03 -7.33 5.42
C GLY A 74 5.41 -6.24 6.43
N LEU A 75 6.16 -6.59 7.48
CA LEU A 75 6.47 -5.67 8.58
C LEU A 75 7.52 -4.64 8.18
N GLY A 76 8.63 -5.10 7.61
CA GLY A 76 9.75 -4.21 7.24
C GLY A 76 9.36 -3.17 6.18
N VAL A 77 8.63 -3.57 5.16
CA VAL A 77 8.15 -2.63 4.13
C VAL A 77 7.16 -1.61 4.70
N ALA A 78 6.33 -2.00 5.66
CA ALA A 78 5.43 -1.07 6.35
C ALA A 78 6.21 -0.05 7.19
N ILE A 79 7.17 -0.53 7.99
CA ILE A 79 8.02 0.35 8.81
C ILE A 79 8.76 1.36 7.95
N ALA A 80 9.39 0.90 6.87
CA ALA A 80 10.17 1.75 5.98
C ALA A 80 9.28 2.79 5.26
N ALA A 81 8.14 2.39 4.74
CA ALA A 81 7.19 3.31 4.09
C ALA A 81 6.68 4.39 5.06
N ASN A 82 6.45 4.04 6.32
CA ASN A 82 6.01 4.98 7.35
C ASN A 82 7.07 6.04 7.72
N LYS A 83 8.32 5.88 7.31
CA LYS A 83 9.36 6.90 7.53
C LYS A 83 9.22 8.09 6.58
N VAL A 84 8.49 7.95 5.50
CA VAL A 84 8.23 9.05 4.56
C VAL A 84 7.07 9.90 5.10
N PRO A 85 7.30 11.18 5.40
CA PRO A 85 6.23 12.04 5.92
C PRO A 85 5.02 12.11 4.99
N GLY A 86 3.83 12.02 5.56
CA GLY A 86 2.57 12.03 4.83
C GLY A 86 2.07 10.64 4.42
N VAL A 87 2.88 9.59 4.58
CA VAL A 87 2.52 8.22 4.22
C VAL A 87 2.16 7.40 5.45
N ARG A 88 1.05 6.68 5.37
CA ARG A 88 0.59 5.74 6.38
C ARG A 88 0.54 4.36 5.76
N ALA A 89 1.38 3.47 6.26
CA ALA A 89 1.50 2.09 5.80
C ALA A 89 1.09 1.12 6.90
N VAL A 90 0.33 0.11 6.54
CA VAL A 90 -0.16 -0.91 7.47
C VAL A 90 0.02 -2.30 6.90
N THR A 91 0.37 -3.25 7.77
CA THR A 91 0.34 -4.67 7.45
C THR A 91 -1.03 -5.22 7.88
N ALA A 92 -1.81 -5.75 6.95
CA ALA A 92 -3.15 -6.24 7.25
C ALA A 92 -3.44 -7.53 6.47
N HIS A 93 -3.59 -8.63 7.20
CA HIS A 93 -3.80 -9.97 6.64
C HIS A 93 -5.22 -10.51 6.88
N ASP A 94 -6.16 -9.64 7.21
CA ASP A 94 -7.56 -9.98 7.40
C ASP A 94 -8.47 -8.88 6.83
N SER A 95 -9.70 -9.25 6.52
CA SER A 95 -10.67 -8.37 5.85
C SER A 95 -11.02 -7.14 6.67
N PHE A 96 -11.21 -7.30 7.99
CA PHE A 96 -11.57 -6.18 8.86
C PHE A 96 -10.44 -5.15 8.97
N SER A 97 -9.20 -5.62 9.14
CA SER A 97 -8.04 -4.72 9.20
C SER A 97 -7.82 -3.99 7.87
N VAL A 98 -8.00 -4.66 6.74
CA VAL A 98 -7.90 -4.02 5.42
C VAL A 98 -8.95 -2.93 5.26
N GLU A 99 -10.21 -3.19 5.62
CA GLU A 99 -11.27 -2.19 5.61
C GLU A 99 -10.90 -1.00 6.50
N ARG A 100 -10.51 -1.27 7.75
CA ARG A 100 -10.19 -0.19 8.71
C ARG A 100 -8.94 0.59 8.33
N SER A 101 -8.01 -0.01 7.60
CA SER A 101 -6.83 0.70 7.11
C SER A 101 -7.20 1.93 6.27
N ILE A 102 -8.24 1.83 5.48
CA ILE A 102 -8.77 2.95 4.68
C ILE A 102 -9.79 3.74 5.51
N LEU A 103 -10.86 3.10 5.98
CA LEU A 103 -12.00 3.82 6.56
C LEU A 103 -11.69 4.48 7.90
N SER A 104 -10.71 3.99 8.65
CA SER A 104 -10.29 4.57 9.92
C SER A 104 -8.99 5.36 9.86
N ASN A 105 -8.04 4.93 9.01
CA ASN A 105 -6.68 5.46 9.04
C ASN A 105 -6.27 6.20 7.77
N ASN A 106 -7.07 6.15 6.72
CA ASN A 106 -6.71 6.68 5.40
C ASN A 106 -5.28 6.27 5.01
N ALA A 107 -4.95 5.00 5.20
CA ALA A 107 -3.63 4.46 4.89
C ALA A 107 -3.49 4.28 3.39
N GLN A 108 -2.45 4.85 2.82
CA GLN A 108 -2.20 4.74 1.39
C GLN A 108 -1.45 3.45 1.02
N VAL A 109 -0.76 2.84 1.97
CA VAL A 109 0.08 1.66 1.72
C VAL A 109 -0.45 0.46 2.48
N LEU A 110 -0.76 -0.61 1.73
CA LEU A 110 -1.08 -1.92 2.28
C LEU A 110 0.12 -2.84 2.08
N THR A 111 0.48 -3.59 3.11
CA THR A 111 1.59 -4.53 3.01
C THR A 111 1.18 -5.95 3.37
N PHE A 112 1.79 -6.92 2.68
CA PHE A 112 1.59 -8.35 2.92
C PHE A 112 2.92 -9.06 3.15
N GLY A 113 2.86 -10.12 3.95
CA GLY A 113 3.96 -11.06 4.11
C GLY A 113 3.74 -12.34 3.30
N GLN A 114 4.60 -12.60 2.32
CA GLN A 114 4.50 -13.81 1.49
C GLN A 114 4.63 -15.09 2.31
N ARG A 115 5.34 -15.02 3.44
CA ARG A 115 5.51 -16.14 4.38
C ARG A 115 4.40 -16.22 5.43
N VAL A 116 3.45 -15.29 5.41
CA VAL A 116 2.40 -15.17 6.46
C VAL A 116 1.02 -15.47 5.89
N VAL A 117 0.64 -14.85 4.78
CA VAL A 117 -0.69 -14.98 4.19
C VAL A 117 -0.64 -15.84 2.93
N GLY A 118 -1.65 -16.69 2.75
CA GLY A 118 -1.81 -17.45 1.49
C GLY A 118 -2.12 -16.54 0.31
N LEU A 119 -1.68 -16.90 -0.88
CA LEU A 119 -1.84 -16.07 -2.08
C LEU A 119 -3.30 -15.76 -2.39
N GLU A 120 -4.19 -16.73 -2.31
CA GLU A 120 -5.60 -16.51 -2.64
C GLU A 120 -6.28 -15.55 -1.64
N LEU A 121 -5.89 -15.61 -0.37
CA LEU A 121 -6.36 -14.62 0.61
C LEU A 121 -5.80 -13.24 0.30
N ALA A 122 -4.51 -13.13 -0.01
CA ALA A 122 -3.89 -11.86 -0.40
C ALA A 122 -4.60 -11.23 -1.63
N ARG A 123 -4.94 -12.04 -2.63
CA ARG A 123 -5.72 -11.61 -3.80
C ARG A 123 -7.09 -11.06 -3.44
N ARG A 124 -7.80 -11.76 -2.54
CA ARG A 124 -9.11 -11.31 -2.04
C ARG A 124 -8.99 -9.98 -1.30
N LEU A 125 -8.03 -9.88 -0.39
CA LEU A 125 -7.80 -8.68 0.39
C LEU A 125 -7.41 -7.48 -0.48
N ALA A 126 -6.58 -7.68 -1.50
CA ALA A 126 -6.23 -6.63 -2.46
C ALA A 126 -7.45 -6.13 -3.24
N LYS A 127 -8.36 -7.03 -3.65
CA LYS A 127 -9.62 -6.64 -4.31
C LYS A 127 -10.52 -5.83 -3.39
N GLU A 128 -10.70 -6.25 -2.14
CA GLU A 128 -11.46 -5.52 -1.14
C GLU A 128 -10.88 -4.13 -0.91
N TRP A 129 -9.57 -4.03 -0.77
CA TRP A 129 -8.84 -2.77 -0.55
C TRP A 129 -9.10 -1.72 -1.64
N LEU A 130 -9.25 -2.13 -2.89
CA LEU A 130 -9.56 -1.22 -4.00
C LEU A 130 -10.95 -0.57 -3.85
N THR A 131 -11.88 -1.20 -3.15
CA THR A 131 -13.28 -0.74 -3.05
C THR A 131 -13.48 0.35 -1.99
N TYR A 132 -12.58 0.48 -1.03
CA TYR A 132 -12.74 1.39 0.09
C TYR A 132 -12.25 2.80 -0.24
N THR A 133 -12.99 3.79 0.21
CA THR A 133 -12.63 5.21 0.10
C THR A 133 -12.79 5.87 1.46
N PHE A 134 -11.79 6.67 1.86
CA PHE A 134 -11.85 7.40 3.12
C PHE A 134 -12.90 8.51 3.05
N ASP A 135 -13.70 8.63 4.09
CA ASP A 135 -14.68 9.70 4.25
C ASP A 135 -14.10 10.83 5.12
N GLU A 136 -13.78 11.95 4.47
CA GLU A 136 -13.23 13.14 5.12
C GLU A 136 -14.19 13.77 6.13
N SER A 137 -15.49 13.45 6.07
CA SER A 137 -16.49 13.92 7.02
C SER A 137 -16.65 12.99 8.23
N SER A 138 -15.99 11.84 8.23
CA SER A 138 -16.09 10.86 9.31
C SER A 138 -15.38 11.32 10.60
N ALA A 139 -15.75 10.72 11.71
CA ALA A 139 -15.07 10.94 12.99
C ALA A 139 -13.58 10.52 12.98
N SER A 140 -13.17 9.74 11.99
CA SER A 140 -11.78 9.33 11.82
C SER A 140 -10.89 10.43 11.21
N ALA A 141 -11.47 11.38 10.50
CA ALA A 141 -10.71 12.45 9.82
C ALA A 141 -9.87 13.28 10.81
N GLU A 142 -10.43 13.62 11.95
CA GLU A 142 -9.71 14.36 13.00
C GLU A 142 -8.46 13.61 13.49
N LYS A 143 -8.58 12.28 13.65
CA LYS A 143 -7.47 11.43 14.09
C LYS A 143 -6.34 11.37 13.06
N VAL A 144 -6.69 11.26 11.80
CA VAL A 144 -5.71 11.30 10.69
C VAL A 144 -5.02 12.66 10.65
N THR A 145 -5.77 13.74 10.86
CA THR A 145 -5.22 15.10 10.94
C THR A 145 -4.18 15.22 12.05
N LEU A 146 -4.43 14.65 13.22
CA LEU A 146 -3.46 14.68 14.34
C LEU A 146 -2.14 13.99 13.98
N ILE A 147 -2.19 12.89 13.22
CA ILE A 147 -0.98 12.22 12.72
C ILE A 147 -0.22 13.14 11.75
N LYS A 148 -0.93 13.76 10.82
CA LYS A 148 -0.35 14.68 9.82
C LYS A 148 0.27 15.90 10.50
N ASP A 149 -0.40 16.46 11.50
CA ASP A 149 0.11 17.59 12.27
C ASP A 149 1.41 17.25 12.99
N TYR A 150 1.48 16.07 13.60
CA TYR A 150 2.70 15.59 14.25
C TYR A 150 3.87 15.45 13.27
N GLU A 151 3.60 14.99 12.06
CA GLU A 151 4.62 14.89 11.00
C GLU A 151 5.01 16.25 10.41
N GLY A 152 4.21 17.29 10.61
CA GLY A 152 4.41 18.59 10.00
C GLY A 152 4.04 18.66 8.52
N VAL A 153 3.15 17.79 8.04
CA VAL A 153 2.65 17.77 6.66
C VAL A 153 1.21 18.24 6.60
N THR A 154 0.89 18.99 5.53
CA THR A 154 -0.45 19.54 5.30
C THR A 154 -1.19 18.86 4.14
N SER A 155 -0.49 18.05 3.33
CA SER A 155 -1.00 17.29 2.18
C SER A 155 -0.75 15.80 2.36
N CYS A 156 -1.48 14.94 1.66
CA CYS A 156 -1.53 13.48 1.66
C CYS A 156 -2.64 12.90 2.51
#